data_f30d8c0757c76e6cdeaa777a0948d665
#
_entry.id   f30d8c0757c76e6cdeaa777a0948d665
#
_cell.length_a   1.000
_cell.length_b   1.000
_cell.length_c   1.000
_cell.angle_alpha   90.00
_cell.angle_beta   90.00
_cell.angle_gamma   90.00
#
_symmetry.space_group_name_H-M   'P 1'
#
loop_
_entity.id
_entity.type
_entity.pdbx_description
1 polymer ?
#
loop_
_entity_poly.entity_id
_entity_poly.type
_entity_poly.pdbx_seq_one_letter_code
_entity_poly.pdbx_strand_id
1 'polypeptide(L)'
;MKVGIVVPYSWSFWGAVTEHAELQAEALGKLGIETRTIMGNDPPGSFTRVLHPRLGRHGEPPPEVIPIGRSVIVPANGSLPNIILSPRSIFRIRRVLETERFDLLHLHEPMTPTPCVAALALAKCPLVATFHASGELSWLKPAKPVWGFLLDRLDHRIAVSEPARETAARYFPGTYELIPNGVLIPDRAEAGSRDDHIVFVGRQEPRKGLQILLRAWPEIRKRSGARLRVVGADPLAVRLLFARLRVPDDGVDVLGFLSQDELTAELLSSKALVAPSLGGESFGMVLTRAFACATPVVASDISGYRGVMEPQAGRLVPPDDPRALAEAVVTLLEDEAARADLGRAARVLAQERYSWEGIAQRLSEIYEGIVESPKAFAA
;
A
#
# COMPACT_ATOMS: atom_id res chain seq x y z
N MET A 1 -26.23 6.85 -1.99
CA MET A 1 -25.48 6.70 -0.71
C MET A 1 -24.28 7.60 -0.75
N LYS A 2 -23.98 8.29 0.34
CA LYS A 2 -22.82 9.17 0.53
C LYS A 2 -21.88 8.64 1.59
N VAL A 3 -20.64 8.31 1.21
CA VAL A 3 -19.64 7.68 2.09
C VAL A 3 -18.50 8.64 2.39
N GLY A 4 -18.18 8.81 3.66
CA GLY A 4 -16.99 9.52 4.12
C GLY A 4 -15.83 8.56 4.34
N ILE A 5 -14.72 8.74 3.61
CA ILE A 5 -13.51 7.93 3.77
C ILE A 5 -12.52 8.71 4.64
N VAL A 6 -12.24 8.20 5.84
CA VAL A 6 -11.34 8.86 6.80
C VAL A 6 -9.96 8.26 6.73
N VAL A 7 -8.95 9.08 6.42
CA VAL A 7 -7.56 8.68 6.30
C VAL A 7 -6.69 9.49 7.27
N PRO A 8 -5.90 8.86 8.15
CA PRO A 8 -5.11 9.58 9.15
C PRO A 8 -3.85 10.26 8.60
N TYR A 9 -3.59 10.13 7.30
CA TYR A 9 -2.41 10.63 6.61
C TYR A 9 -2.71 11.90 5.81
N SER A 10 -1.66 12.52 5.27
CA SER A 10 -1.78 13.72 4.44
C SER A 10 -1.81 13.37 2.96
N TRP A 11 -2.73 13.99 2.23
CA TRP A 11 -2.80 13.93 0.77
C TRP A 11 -1.51 14.39 0.09
N SER A 12 -0.82 15.35 0.70
CA SER A 12 0.40 15.95 0.12
C SER A 12 1.57 14.98 -0.04
N PHE A 13 1.48 13.77 0.51
CA PHE A 13 2.58 12.80 0.47
C PHE A 13 2.12 11.45 -0.05
N TRP A 14 2.96 10.83 -0.88
CA TRP A 14 2.71 9.49 -1.38
C TRP A 14 2.74 8.44 -0.27
N GLY A 15 1.72 7.60 -0.21
CA GLY A 15 1.63 6.52 0.75
C GLY A 15 0.64 5.45 0.31
N ALA A 16 0.93 4.19 0.62
CA ALA A 16 0.10 3.06 0.20
C ALA A 16 -1.36 3.17 0.64
N VAL A 17 -1.61 3.61 1.89
CA VAL A 17 -2.99 3.77 2.41
C VAL A 17 -3.69 4.99 1.80
N THR A 18 -2.95 6.09 1.57
CA THR A 18 -3.50 7.28 0.92
C THR A 18 -3.97 6.94 -0.50
N GLU A 19 -3.11 6.29 -1.26
CA GLU A 19 -3.41 5.84 -2.62
C GLU A 19 -4.55 4.83 -2.64
N HIS A 20 -4.56 3.87 -1.71
CA HIS A 20 -5.66 2.91 -1.59
C HIS A 20 -7.00 3.63 -1.39
N ALA A 21 -7.06 4.60 -0.49
CA ALA A 21 -8.29 5.35 -0.22
C ALA A 21 -8.77 6.19 -1.42
N GLU A 22 -7.84 6.78 -2.19
CA GLU A 22 -8.16 7.52 -3.41
C GLU A 22 -8.74 6.59 -4.49
N LEU A 23 -8.08 5.46 -4.74
CA LEU A 23 -8.55 4.47 -5.72
C LEU A 23 -9.87 3.81 -5.29
N GLN A 24 -10.06 3.59 -3.99
CA GLN A 24 -11.34 3.14 -3.43
C GLN A 24 -12.45 4.17 -3.71
N ALA A 25 -12.18 5.45 -3.46
CA ALA A 25 -13.15 6.52 -3.72
C ALA A 25 -13.53 6.58 -5.20
N GLU A 26 -12.55 6.50 -6.09
CA GLU A 26 -12.76 6.48 -7.54
C GLU A 26 -13.59 5.27 -7.98
N ALA A 27 -13.24 4.06 -7.48
CA ALA A 27 -13.92 2.83 -7.86
C ALA A 27 -15.38 2.79 -7.35
N LEU A 28 -15.63 3.27 -6.12
CA LEU A 28 -16.98 3.43 -5.59
C LEU A 28 -17.79 4.49 -6.36
N GLY A 29 -17.12 5.56 -6.79
CA GLY A 29 -17.75 6.58 -7.66
C GLY A 29 -18.24 6.01 -8.99
N LYS A 30 -17.52 5.07 -9.59
CA LYS A 30 -17.96 4.35 -10.81
C LYS A 30 -19.22 3.51 -10.59
N LEU A 31 -19.50 3.11 -9.35
CA LEU A 31 -20.73 2.42 -8.94
C LEU A 31 -21.85 3.37 -8.52
N GLY A 32 -21.66 4.69 -8.68
CA GLY A 32 -22.66 5.71 -8.33
C GLY A 32 -22.72 6.08 -6.84
N ILE A 33 -21.73 5.69 -6.04
CA ILE A 33 -21.61 6.04 -4.63
C ILE A 33 -20.86 7.38 -4.51
N GLU A 34 -21.51 8.40 -3.93
CA GLU A 34 -20.84 9.67 -3.64
C GLU A 34 -19.81 9.46 -2.53
N THR A 35 -18.56 9.84 -2.79
CA THR A 35 -17.48 9.71 -1.80
C THR A 35 -16.87 11.06 -1.46
N ARG A 36 -16.46 11.24 -0.19
CA ARG A 36 -15.62 12.35 0.28
C ARG A 36 -14.48 11.81 1.11
N THR A 37 -13.25 12.17 0.77
CA THR A 37 -12.07 11.70 1.49
C THR A 37 -11.62 12.74 2.51
N ILE A 38 -11.66 12.40 3.79
CA ILE A 38 -11.32 13.27 4.93
C ILE A 38 -9.88 12.94 5.33
N MET A 39 -8.94 13.87 5.09
CA MET A 39 -7.51 13.62 5.31
C MET A 39 -6.72 14.91 5.55
N GLY A 40 -5.41 14.81 5.78
CA GLY A 40 -4.52 15.97 5.91
C GLY A 40 -4.18 16.61 4.58
N ASN A 41 -3.75 17.87 4.67
CA ASN A 41 -3.11 18.57 3.56
C ASN A 41 -1.98 19.47 4.11
N ASP A 42 -0.81 19.38 3.50
CA ASP A 42 0.39 20.16 3.81
C ASP A 42 0.77 20.99 2.59
N PRO A 43 0.17 22.19 2.42
CA PRO A 43 0.42 23.00 1.24
C PRO A 43 1.89 23.38 1.12
N PRO A 44 2.41 23.58 -0.10
CA PRO A 44 3.80 23.97 -0.34
C PRO A 44 4.17 25.25 0.43
N GLY A 45 5.35 25.26 1.06
CA GLY A 45 5.84 26.40 1.82
C GLY A 45 7.08 26.11 2.64
N SER A 46 7.68 27.14 3.22
CA SER A 46 8.88 26.99 4.06
C SER A 46 8.62 26.08 5.27
N PHE A 47 7.47 26.22 5.90
CA PHE A 47 7.09 25.42 7.05
C PHE A 47 6.93 23.93 6.69
N THR A 48 6.28 23.62 5.57
CA THR A 48 6.16 22.24 5.07
C THR A 48 7.52 21.64 4.74
N ARG A 49 8.43 22.42 4.12
CA ARG A 49 9.80 21.95 3.83
C ARG A 49 10.62 21.63 5.09
N VAL A 50 10.41 22.37 6.17
CA VAL A 50 11.08 22.09 7.46
C VAL A 50 10.55 20.83 8.11
N LEU A 51 9.22 20.65 8.13
CA LEU A 51 8.58 19.48 8.75
C LEU A 51 8.69 18.21 7.89
N HIS A 52 8.78 18.36 6.58
CA HIS A 52 8.76 17.29 5.59
C HIS A 52 9.84 17.53 4.54
N PRO A 53 11.10 17.16 4.81
CA PRO A 53 12.22 17.37 3.88
C PRO A 53 12.14 16.52 2.61
N ARG A 54 11.22 15.55 2.55
CA ARG A 54 10.98 14.72 1.36
C ARG A 54 10.02 15.41 0.40
N LEU A 55 10.17 15.12 -0.90
CA LEU A 55 9.27 15.63 -1.93
C LEU A 55 7.87 15.09 -1.71
N GLY A 56 6.89 16.01 -1.75
CA GLY A 56 5.46 15.70 -1.72
C GLY A 56 4.81 15.81 -3.10
N ARG A 57 3.50 15.65 -3.15
CA ARG A 57 2.69 15.97 -4.32
C ARG A 57 2.69 17.48 -4.56
N HIS A 58 2.64 17.88 -5.82
CA HIS A 58 2.49 19.28 -6.20
C HIS A 58 1.01 19.57 -6.50
N GLY A 59 0.57 20.77 -6.12
CA GLY A 59 -0.80 21.24 -6.39
C GLY A 59 -1.71 21.24 -5.15
N GLU A 60 -2.98 21.50 -5.41
CA GLU A 60 -4.05 21.45 -4.42
C GLU A 60 -4.76 20.07 -4.48
N PRO A 61 -5.30 19.59 -3.35
CA PRO A 61 -6.09 18.37 -3.35
C PRO A 61 -7.36 18.55 -4.21
N PRO A 62 -7.85 17.48 -4.84
CA PRO A 62 -9.08 17.53 -5.62
C PRO A 62 -10.29 17.87 -4.73
N PRO A 63 -11.41 18.37 -5.31
CA PRO A 63 -12.58 18.85 -4.56
C PRO A 63 -13.22 17.79 -3.63
N GLU A 64 -13.03 16.52 -3.93
CA GLU A 64 -13.52 15.39 -3.14
C GLU A 64 -12.76 15.21 -1.83
N VAL A 65 -11.56 15.80 -1.71
CA VAL A 65 -10.74 15.75 -0.52
C VAL A 65 -11.08 16.91 0.42
N ILE A 66 -11.47 16.58 1.65
CA ILE A 66 -11.76 17.53 2.72
C ILE A 66 -10.54 17.61 3.64
N PRO A 67 -9.74 18.70 3.59
CA PRO A 67 -8.55 18.83 4.41
C PRO A 67 -8.89 19.19 5.86
N ILE A 68 -8.46 18.36 6.82
CA ILE A 68 -8.74 18.54 8.23
C ILE A 68 -7.57 19.02 9.07
N GLY A 69 -6.36 19.10 8.51
CA GLY A 69 -5.19 19.56 9.24
C GLY A 69 -3.89 19.28 8.51
N ARG A 70 -2.78 19.65 9.17
CA ARG A 70 -1.43 19.33 8.73
C ARG A 70 -0.94 18.06 9.39
N SER A 71 -0.02 17.38 8.74
CA SER A 71 0.62 16.19 9.26
C SER A 71 2.01 16.46 9.86
N VAL A 72 2.49 15.50 10.62
CA VAL A 72 3.88 15.44 11.11
C VAL A 72 4.44 14.05 10.82
N ILE A 73 5.75 13.96 10.63
CA ILE A 73 6.43 12.68 10.44
C ILE A 73 6.53 11.98 11.80
N VAL A 74 6.00 10.76 11.89
CA VAL A 74 6.06 9.93 13.09
C VAL A 74 6.73 8.60 12.75
N PRO A 75 7.84 8.23 13.37
CA PRO A 75 8.42 6.90 13.20
C PRO A 75 7.47 5.80 13.69
N ALA A 76 7.08 4.90 12.81
CA ALA A 76 6.20 3.78 13.15
C ALA A 76 6.54 2.53 12.33
N ASN A 77 6.73 1.40 12.97
CA ASN A 77 6.95 0.08 12.34
C ASN A 77 8.01 0.09 11.22
N GLY A 78 9.14 0.79 11.44
CA GLY A 78 10.23 0.89 10.45
C GLY A 78 9.91 1.79 9.25
N SER A 79 8.83 2.55 9.30
CA SER A 79 8.47 3.56 8.31
C SER A 79 8.32 4.96 8.94
N LEU A 80 8.17 5.98 8.09
CA LEU A 80 8.01 7.38 8.50
C LEU A 80 6.72 7.96 7.88
N PRO A 81 5.54 7.53 8.37
CA PRO A 81 4.27 8.06 7.89
C PRO A 81 4.05 9.52 8.30
N ASN A 82 3.31 10.25 7.47
CA ASN A 82 2.88 11.62 7.71
C ASN A 82 1.50 11.60 8.37
N ILE A 83 1.43 11.65 9.69
CA ILE A 83 0.21 11.46 10.49
C ILE A 83 -0.33 12.80 10.99
N ILE A 84 -1.66 12.96 10.96
CA ILE A 84 -2.33 14.13 11.54
C ILE A 84 -2.44 13.95 13.04
N LEU A 85 -1.77 14.79 13.82
CA LEU A 85 -1.84 14.76 15.28
C LEU A 85 -2.45 16.03 15.90
N SER A 86 -2.84 17.03 15.09
CA SER A 86 -3.33 18.31 15.58
C SER A 86 -4.70 18.16 16.28
N PRO A 87 -4.86 18.60 17.53
CA PRO A 87 -6.16 18.63 18.21
C PRO A 87 -7.22 19.45 17.45
N ARG A 88 -6.81 20.44 16.66
CA ARG A 88 -7.73 21.24 15.81
C ARG A 88 -8.44 20.40 14.75
N SER A 89 -7.85 19.28 14.34
CA SER A 89 -8.49 18.36 13.38
C SER A 89 -9.73 17.68 13.98
N ILE A 90 -9.82 17.52 15.30
CA ILE A 90 -11.01 16.99 16.00
C ILE A 90 -12.21 17.92 15.78
N PHE A 91 -12.02 19.23 15.96
CA PHE A 91 -13.09 20.22 15.73
C PHE A 91 -13.49 20.27 14.25
N ARG A 92 -12.51 20.14 13.33
CA ARG A 92 -12.80 20.13 11.90
C ARG A 92 -13.57 18.88 11.50
N ILE A 93 -13.18 17.70 11.97
CA ILE A 93 -13.92 16.44 11.74
C ILE A 93 -15.35 16.59 12.24
N ARG A 94 -15.56 17.06 13.47
CA ARG A 94 -16.90 17.28 14.02
C ARG A 94 -17.75 18.13 13.06
N ARG A 95 -17.21 19.27 12.61
CA ARG A 95 -17.89 20.13 11.65
C ARG A 95 -18.20 19.42 10.34
N VAL A 96 -17.24 18.66 9.79
CA VAL A 96 -17.42 17.89 8.55
C VAL A 96 -18.56 16.87 8.73
N LEU A 97 -18.59 16.13 9.83
CA LEU A 97 -19.63 15.14 10.10
C LEU A 97 -21.02 15.80 10.23
N GLU A 98 -21.10 16.99 10.81
CA GLU A 98 -22.34 17.77 10.95
C GLU A 98 -22.83 18.35 9.61
N THR A 99 -21.91 18.74 8.72
CA THR A 99 -22.27 19.41 7.44
C THR A 99 -22.48 18.45 6.28
N GLU A 100 -21.65 17.40 6.17
CA GLU A 100 -21.68 16.47 5.03
C GLU A 100 -22.79 15.43 5.11
N ARG A 101 -23.25 15.09 6.32
CA ARG A 101 -24.35 14.14 6.59
C ARG A 101 -24.12 12.80 5.85
N PHE A 102 -23.02 12.13 6.16
CA PHE A 102 -22.69 10.84 5.59
C PHE A 102 -23.69 9.75 5.97
N ASP A 103 -24.02 8.88 5.03
CA ASP A 103 -24.79 7.67 5.30
C ASP A 103 -23.92 6.61 6.01
N LEU A 104 -22.59 6.63 5.75
CA LEU A 104 -21.62 5.71 6.32
C LEU A 104 -20.23 6.36 6.34
N LEU A 105 -19.42 6.02 7.36
CA LEU A 105 -17.98 6.33 7.36
C LEU A 105 -17.15 5.05 7.20
N HIS A 106 -16.15 5.10 6.34
CA HIS A 106 -15.12 4.08 6.21
C HIS A 106 -13.77 4.64 6.70
N LEU A 107 -13.21 4.06 7.76
CA LEU A 107 -11.97 4.51 8.38
C LEU A 107 -10.80 3.61 7.92
N HIS A 108 -9.73 4.21 7.42
CA HIS A 108 -8.47 3.51 7.20
C HIS A 108 -7.55 3.67 8.40
N GLU A 109 -6.97 2.58 8.88
CA GLU A 109 -6.14 2.57 10.09
C GLU A 109 -6.85 3.18 11.30
N PRO A 110 -7.98 2.61 11.75
CA PRO A 110 -8.83 3.21 12.78
C PRO A 110 -8.13 3.40 14.13
N MET A 111 -7.01 2.71 14.35
CA MET A 111 -6.18 2.83 15.56
C MET A 111 -5.23 4.03 15.53
N THR A 112 -5.12 4.75 14.41
CA THR A 112 -4.26 5.93 14.33
C THR A 112 -4.89 7.11 15.07
N PRO A 113 -4.12 7.79 15.94
CA PRO A 113 -4.62 8.92 16.74
C PRO A 113 -5.24 10.04 15.91
N THR A 114 -6.06 10.84 16.57
CA THR A 114 -6.67 12.09 16.14
C THR A 114 -7.81 11.91 15.14
N PRO A 115 -7.63 11.81 13.79
CA PRO A 115 -8.80 11.83 12.92
C PRO A 115 -9.67 10.59 13.08
N CYS A 116 -9.08 9.41 13.13
CA CYS A 116 -9.84 8.17 13.25
C CYS A 116 -10.53 8.05 14.63
N VAL A 117 -9.83 8.43 15.70
CA VAL A 117 -10.41 8.49 17.06
C VAL A 117 -11.59 9.45 17.11
N ALA A 118 -11.44 10.65 16.54
CA ALA A 118 -12.51 11.62 16.51
C ALA A 118 -13.71 11.12 15.69
N ALA A 119 -13.48 10.51 14.54
CA ALA A 119 -14.53 9.90 13.74
C ALA A 119 -15.24 8.77 14.49
N LEU A 120 -14.49 7.84 15.11
CA LEU A 120 -15.04 6.77 15.95
C LEU A 120 -15.90 7.32 17.11
N ALA A 121 -15.46 8.41 17.77
CA ALA A 121 -16.17 8.96 18.91
C ALA A 121 -17.40 9.79 18.54
N LEU A 122 -17.36 10.53 17.43
CA LEU A 122 -18.31 11.57 17.10
C LEU A 122 -19.33 11.18 16.00
N ALA A 123 -19.06 10.15 15.22
CA ALA A 123 -19.96 9.72 14.15
C ALA A 123 -21.34 9.27 14.69
N LYS A 124 -22.39 9.62 13.94
CA LYS A 124 -23.78 9.21 14.20
C LYS A 124 -24.34 8.27 13.12
N CYS A 125 -23.51 7.94 12.13
CA CYS A 125 -23.80 6.99 11.07
C CYS A 125 -23.01 5.68 11.29
N PRO A 126 -23.34 4.61 10.58
CA PRO A 126 -22.59 3.35 10.58
C PRO A 126 -21.10 3.53 10.28
N LEU A 127 -20.28 2.63 10.84
CA LEU A 127 -18.83 2.71 10.81
C LEU A 127 -18.22 1.42 10.27
N VAL A 128 -17.49 1.52 9.18
CA VAL A 128 -16.65 0.44 8.64
C VAL A 128 -15.18 0.83 8.82
N ALA A 129 -14.31 -0.13 9.07
CA ALA A 129 -12.88 0.14 9.15
C ALA A 129 -12.02 -0.89 8.44
N THR A 130 -10.97 -0.41 7.75
CA THR A 130 -9.93 -1.24 7.15
C THR A 130 -8.61 -1.10 7.88
N PHE A 131 -8.06 -2.26 8.29
CA PHE A 131 -6.79 -2.41 8.98
C PHE A 131 -5.71 -2.81 7.97
N HIS A 132 -4.66 -1.99 7.84
CA HIS A 132 -3.56 -2.20 6.89
C HIS A 132 -2.25 -2.61 7.56
N ALA A 133 -2.04 -2.24 8.84
CA ALA A 133 -0.80 -2.47 9.54
C ALA A 133 -0.56 -3.94 9.88
N SER A 134 0.68 -4.38 9.74
CA SER A 134 1.16 -5.65 10.28
C SER A 134 2.34 -5.43 11.22
N GLY A 135 2.51 -6.31 12.21
CA GLY A 135 3.60 -6.28 13.17
C GLY A 135 3.18 -5.89 14.59
N GLU A 136 4.13 -5.43 15.40
CA GLU A 136 3.84 -5.04 16.78
C GLU A 136 3.42 -3.57 16.89
N LEU A 137 2.26 -3.36 17.52
CA LEU A 137 1.71 -2.03 17.85
C LEU A 137 1.82 -1.82 19.37
N SER A 138 3.01 -1.96 19.93
CA SER A 138 3.25 -1.95 21.38
C SER A 138 2.76 -0.67 22.09
N TRP A 139 2.73 0.46 21.37
CA TRP A 139 2.21 1.73 21.85
C TRP A 139 0.69 1.70 22.15
N LEU A 140 -0.05 0.74 21.58
CA LEU A 140 -1.48 0.56 21.86
C LEU A 140 -1.76 -0.14 23.21
N LYS A 141 -0.78 -0.86 23.76
CA LYS A 141 -0.98 -1.67 24.98
C LYS A 141 -1.57 -0.85 26.14
N PRO A 142 -1.04 0.34 26.51
CA PRO A 142 -1.55 1.12 27.63
C PRO A 142 -2.94 1.71 27.39
N ALA A 143 -3.31 1.94 26.13
CA ALA A 143 -4.60 2.55 25.77
C ALA A 143 -5.65 1.50 25.33
N LYS A 144 -5.37 0.20 25.47
CA LYS A 144 -6.25 -0.89 25.00
C LYS A 144 -7.71 -0.78 25.46
N PRO A 145 -8.03 -0.43 26.72
CA PRO A 145 -9.44 -0.32 27.13
C PRO A 145 -10.21 0.77 26.39
N VAL A 146 -9.58 1.94 26.17
CA VAL A 146 -10.20 3.07 25.46
C VAL A 146 -10.41 2.71 23.99
N TRP A 147 -9.41 2.10 23.36
CA TRP A 147 -9.50 1.65 21.97
C TRP A 147 -10.55 0.56 21.81
N GLY A 148 -10.64 -0.40 22.74
CA GLY A 148 -11.67 -1.44 22.73
C GLY A 148 -13.06 -0.83 22.65
N PHE A 149 -13.39 0.07 23.57
CA PHE A 149 -14.67 0.76 23.60
C PHE A 149 -15.00 1.53 22.30
N LEU A 150 -14.01 2.22 21.73
CA LEU A 150 -14.20 2.95 20.47
C LEU A 150 -14.36 2.02 19.27
N LEU A 151 -13.59 0.93 19.19
CA LEU A 151 -13.65 -0.02 18.09
C LEU A 151 -14.87 -0.95 18.16
N ASP A 152 -15.50 -1.10 19.32
CA ASP A 152 -16.78 -1.82 19.45
C ASP A 152 -17.94 -1.09 18.76
N ARG A 153 -17.77 0.19 18.44
CA ARG A 153 -18.69 0.95 17.60
C ARG A 153 -18.66 0.59 16.13
N LEU A 154 -17.64 -0.14 15.68
CA LEU A 154 -17.54 -0.56 14.27
C LEU A 154 -18.61 -1.60 13.94
N ASP A 155 -19.37 -1.32 12.89
CA ASP A 155 -20.36 -2.24 12.34
C ASP A 155 -19.68 -3.35 11.54
N HIS A 156 -18.58 -3.02 10.85
CA HIS A 156 -17.81 -3.99 10.07
C HIS A 156 -16.32 -3.72 10.16
N ARG A 157 -15.53 -4.80 10.22
CA ARG A 157 -14.08 -4.75 10.29
C ARG A 157 -13.47 -5.50 9.12
N ILE A 158 -12.63 -4.83 8.35
CA ILE A 158 -11.92 -5.36 7.19
C ILE A 158 -10.43 -5.40 7.51
N ALA A 159 -9.76 -6.47 7.11
CA ALA A 159 -8.29 -6.54 7.11
C ALA A 159 -7.80 -6.83 5.69
N VAL A 160 -6.74 -6.14 5.27
CA VAL A 160 -6.24 -6.28 3.89
C VAL A 160 -5.46 -7.57 3.65
N SER A 161 -5.11 -8.27 4.71
CA SER A 161 -4.32 -9.51 4.66
C SER A 161 -4.42 -10.28 5.97
N GLU A 162 -4.01 -11.55 5.94
CA GLU A 162 -3.91 -12.35 7.16
C GLU A 162 -2.96 -11.74 8.19
N PRO A 163 -1.73 -11.25 7.84
CA PRO A 163 -0.87 -10.56 8.80
C PRO A 163 -1.49 -9.30 9.42
N ALA A 164 -2.29 -8.54 8.63
CA ALA A 164 -3.02 -7.39 9.15
C ALA A 164 -4.13 -7.81 10.11
N ARG A 165 -4.89 -8.86 9.76
CA ARG A 165 -5.94 -9.44 10.59
C ARG A 165 -5.36 -9.93 11.93
N GLU A 166 -4.30 -10.72 11.91
CA GLU A 166 -3.65 -11.23 13.11
C GLU A 166 -3.14 -10.08 14.00
N THR A 167 -2.58 -9.04 13.37
CA THR A 167 -2.11 -7.85 14.10
C THR A 167 -3.28 -7.14 14.78
N ALA A 168 -4.35 -6.84 14.04
CA ALA A 168 -5.52 -6.17 14.59
C ALA A 168 -6.20 -7.02 15.67
N ALA A 169 -6.44 -8.31 15.44
CA ALA A 169 -7.10 -9.22 16.37
C ALA A 169 -6.33 -9.44 17.67
N ARG A 170 -4.99 -9.34 17.66
CA ARG A 170 -4.14 -9.41 18.86
C ARG A 170 -4.47 -8.31 19.89
N TYR A 171 -4.82 -7.13 19.40
CA TYR A 171 -5.16 -5.98 20.25
C TYR A 171 -6.66 -5.86 20.46
N PHE A 172 -7.46 -6.19 19.46
CA PHE A 172 -8.91 -6.02 19.41
C PHE A 172 -9.57 -7.29 18.87
N PRO A 173 -9.84 -8.28 19.72
CA PRO A 173 -10.51 -9.51 19.30
C PRO A 173 -11.85 -9.24 18.62
N GLY A 174 -12.19 -10.03 17.63
CA GLY A 174 -13.43 -9.89 16.85
C GLY A 174 -13.34 -10.54 15.49
N THR A 175 -14.41 -10.46 14.72
CA THR A 175 -14.48 -10.95 13.35
C THR A 175 -13.97 -9.89 12.39
N TYR A 176 -13.14 -10.31 11.45
CA TYR A 176 -12.58 -9.48 10.38
C TYR A 176 -12.81 -10.16 9.05
N GLU A 177 -13.37 -9.43 8.10
CA GLU A 177 -13.43 -9.89 6.72
C GLU A 177 -12.11 -9.58 6.02
N LEU A 178 -11.60 -10.52 5.23
CA LEU A 178 -10.41 -10.29 4.42
C LEU A 178 -10.80 -9.71 3.06
N ILE A 179 -10.50 -8.44 2.87
CA ILE A 179 -10.65 -7.77 1.56
C ILE A 179 -9.28 -7.18 1.20
N PRO A 180 -8.65 -7.70 0.15
CA PRO A 180 -7.30 -7.28 -0.22
C PRO A 180 -7.23 -5.83 -0.70
N ASN A 181 -6.02 -5.28 -0.79
CA ASN A 181 -5.82 -4.01 -1.47
C ASN A 181 -6.06 -4.17 -2.97
N GLY A 182 -6.77 -3.22 -3.55
CA GLY A 182 -7.00 -3.17 -4.99
C GLY A 182 -5.79 -2.68 -5.77
N VAL A 183 -5.75 -3.07 -7.05
CA VAL A 183 -4.77 -2.60 -8.02
C VAL A 183 -5.47 -2.15 -9.30
N LEU A 184 -4.91 -1.13 -9.95
CA LEU A 184 -5.35 -0.74 -11.29
C LEU A 184 -4.88 -1.78 -12.30
N ILE A 185 -5.79 -2.27 -13.12
CA ILE A 185 -5.50 -3.22 -14.20
C ILE A 185 -5.32 -2.41 -15.49
N PRO A 186 -4.11 -2.30 -16.07
CA PRO A 186 -3.92 -1.61 -17.33
C PRO A 186 -4.68 -2.29 -18.48
N ASP A 187 -5.27 -1.53 -19.40
CA ASP A 187 -6.06 -2.06 -20.52
C ASP A 187 -5.24 -3.03 -21.39
N ARG A 188 -3.95 -2.73 -21.57
CA ARG A 188 -3.02 -3.57 -22.32
C ARG A 188 -1.87 -3.99 -21.43
N ALA A 189 -1.70 -5.28 -21.27
CA ALA A 189 -0.50 -5.89 -20.72
C ALA A 189 -0.20 -7.14 -21.55
N GLU A 190 0.37 -6.92 -22.72
CA GLU A 190 0.83 -8.04 -23.54
C GLU A 190 2.06 -8.66 -22.86
N ALA A 191 2.04 -9.98 -22.72
CA ALA A 191 3.21 -10.75 -22.30
C ALA A 191 4.25 -10.86 -23.43
N GLY A 192 4.35 -9.81 -24.26
CA GLY A 192 5.19 -9.74 -25.44
C GLY A 192 6.67 -9.42 -25.14
N SER A 193 7.38 -8.95 -26.17
CA SER A 193 8.78 -8.55 -26.04
C SER A 193 8.95 -7.46 -24.97
N ARG A 194 9.63 -7.81 -23.89
CA ARG A 194 9.98 -6.89 -22.81
C ARG A 194 11.43 -6.44 -22.98
N ASP A 195 11.72 -5.25 -22.48
CA ASP A 195 13.09 -4.72 -22.49
C ASP A 195 14.02 -5.60 -21.63
N ASP A 196 15.31 -5.55 -21.92
CA ASP A 196 16.28 -6.42 -21.25
C ASP A 196 16.67 -5.92 -19.85
N HIS A 197 15.64 -5.76 -18.99
CA HIS A 197 15.86 -5.36 -17.60
C HIS A 197 14.89 -6.03 -16.62
N ILE A 198 15.32 -6.09 -15.37
CA ILE A 198 14.51 -6.39 -14.19
C ILE A 198 14.32 -5.11 -13.38
N VAL A 199 13.26 -5.05 -12.60
CA VAL A 199 12.95 -3.86 -11.79
C VAL A 199 12.85 -4.21 -10.30
N PHE A 200 13.40 -3.32 -9.47
CA PHE A 200 13.14 -3.23 -8.03
C PHE A 200 12.27 -1.99 -7.78
N VAL A 201 11.20 -2.14 -7.01
CA VAL A 201 10.33 -1.03 -6.62
C VAL A 201 10.21 -0.98 -5.11
N GLY A 202 10.73 0.07 -4.51
CA GLY A 202 10.64 0.23 -3.08
C GLY A 202 11.40 1.45 -2.55
N ARG A 203 10.92 1.99 -1.43
CA ARG A 203 11.67 3.02 -0.71
C ARG A 203 12.97 2.44 -0.19
N GLN A 204 13.97 3.30 -0.01
CA GLN A 204 15.27 2.90 0.54
C GLN A 204 15.16 2.67 2.07
N GLU A 205 14.43 1.64 2.42
CA GLU A 205 14.31 1.12 3.79
C GLU A 205 15.04 -0.23 3.84
N PRO A 206 15.88 -0.50 4.86
CA PRO A 206 16.62 -1.76 4.95
C PRO A 206 15.72 -3.00 4.82
N ARG A 207 14.49 -2.94 5.37
CA ARG A 207 13.53 -4.03 5.29
C ARG A 207 13.08 -4.37 3.86
N LYS A 208 13.17 -3.44 2.88
CA LYS A 208 12.83 -3.68 1.47
C LYS A 208 13.88 -4.52 0.74
N GLY A 209 15.04 -4.75 1.35
CA GLY A 209 16.01 -5.72 0.87
C GLY A 209 16.80 -5.31 -0.38
N LEU A 210 16.82 -4.02 -0.77
CA LEU A 210 17.64 -3.60 -1.91
C LEU A 210 19.08 -4.08 -1.76
N GLN A 211 19.66 -4.03 -0.55
CA GLN A 211 21.01 -4.53 -0.28
C GLN A 211 21.20 -6.01 -0.60
N ILE A 212 20.15 -6.83 -0.52
CA ILE A 212 20.20 -8.26 -0.86
C ILE A 212 20.28 -8.41 -2.39
N LEU A 213 19.42 -7.66 -3.11
CA LEU A 213 19.47 -7.64 -4.57
C LEU A 213 20.81 -7.15 -5.09
N LEU A 214 21.38 -6.08 -4.51
CA LEU A 214 22.69 -5.57 -4.94
C LEU A 214 23.82 -6.58 -4.68
N ARG A 215 23.74 -7.40 -3.63
CA ARG A 215 24.69 -8.51 -3.43
C ARG A 215 24.52 -9.65 -4.43
N ALA A 216 23.29 -9.90 -4.87
CA ALA A 216 22.97 -10.89 -5.90
C ALA A 216 23.31 -10.39 -7.33
N TRP A 217 23.34 -9.07 -7.53
CA TRP A 217 23.41 -8.42 -8.82
C TRP A 217 24.62 -8.84 -9.69
N PRO A 218 25.85 -8.91 -9.17
CA PRO A 218 27.01 -9.30 -10.00
C PRO A 218 26.84 -10.67 -10.66
N GLU A 219 26.23 -11.64 -9.97
CA GLU A 219 25.96 -12.97 -10.52
C GLU A 219 24.83 -12.93 -11.54
N ILE A 220 23.73 -12.20 -11.23
CA ILE A 220 22.61 -12.02 -12.16
C ILE A 220 23.12 -11.36 -13.46
N ARG A 221 23.85 -10.25 -13.35
CA ARG A 221 24.39 -9.51 -14.48
C ARG A 221 25.32 -10.35 -15.35
N LYS A 222 26.22 -11.08 -14.72
CA LYS A 222 27.19 -11.96 -15.40
C LYS A 222 26.50 -13.06 -16.21
N ARG A 223 25.46 -13.69 -15.67
CA ARG A 223 24.80 -14.84 -16.29
C ARG A 223 23.74 -14.44 -17.31
N SER A 224 22.98 -13.37 -17.05
CA SER A 224 21.84 -12.99 -17.91
C SER A 224 22.11 -11.83 -18.86
N GLY A 225 23.13 -11.00 -18.59
CA GLY A 225 23.36 -9.76 -19.30
C GLY A 225 22.32 -8.66 -19.04
N ALA A 226 21.28 -8.94 -18.27
CA ALA A 226 20.17 -8.02 -18.01
C ALA A 226 20.61 -6.72 -17.29
N ARG A 227 19.81 -5.67 -17.39
CA ARG A 227 19.96 -4.42 -16.61
C ARG A 227 19.08 -4.48 -15.36
N LEU A 228 19.43 -3.70 -14.35
CA LEU A 228 18.61 -3.49 -13.16
C LEU A 228 18.11 -2.06 -13.12
N ARG A 229 16.81 -1.85 -13.00
CA ARG A 229 16.21 -0.56 -12.72
C ARG A 229 15.73 -0.49 -11.28
N VAL A 230 16.10 0.58 -10.58
CA VAL A 230 15.75 0.81 -9.17
C VAL A 230 14.80 1.99 -9.07
N VAL A 231 13.57 1.74 -8.62
CA VAL A 231 12.51 2.73 -8.46
C VAL A 231 12.23 2.97 -6.97
N GLY A 232 12.00 4.21 -6.58
CA GLY A 232 11.60 4.60 -5.22
C GLY A 232 12.77 4.83 -4.26
N ALA A 233 14.00 4.84 -4.75
CA ALA A 233 15.21 5.12 -3.96
C ALA A 233 15.94 6.36 -4.49
N ASP A 234 16.60 7.08 -3.61
CA ASP A 234 17.43 8.23 -3.97
C ASP A 234 18.72 7.77 -4.66
N PRO A 235 19.10 8.34 -5.84
CA PRO A 235 20.30 7.93 -6.59
C PRO A 235 21.60 8.02 -5.80
N LEU A 236 21.79 9.10 -5.00
CA LEU A 236 23.00 9.27 -4.20
C LEU A 236 23.08 8.22 -3.11
N ALA A 237 21.97 7.94 -2.46
CA ALA A 237 21.90 6.96 -1.40
C ALA A 237 22.10 5.52 -1.90
N VAL A 238 21.63 5.20 -3.12
CA VAL A 238 21.92 3.90 -3.77
C VAL A 238 23.40 3.78 -4.12
N ARG A 239 24.02 4.87 -4.64
CA ARG A 239 25.46 4.91 -4.92
C ARG A 239 26.30 4.66 -3.65
N LEU A 240 25.93 5.30 -2.53
CA LEU A 240 26.57 5.05 -1.24
C LEU A 240 26.39 3.61 -0.75
N LEU A 241 25.25 2.98 -1.07
CA LEU A 241 25.01 1.59 -0.74
C LEU A 241 25.91 0.64 -1.53
N PHE A 242 26.13 0.88 -2.84
CA PHE A 242 27.11 0.15 -3.65
C PHE A 242 28.51 0.23 -3.05
N ALA A 243 28.98 1.42 -2.73
CA ALA A 243 30.30 1.64 -2.11
C ALA A 243 30.42 0.88 -0.78
N ARG A 244 29.39 0.94 0.08
CA ARG A 244 29.35 0.23 1.36
C ARG A 244 29.38 -1.29 1.21
N LEU A 245 28.66 -1.81 0.22
CA LEU A 245 28.60 -3.25 -0.06
C LEU A 245 29.82 -3.76 -0.82
N ARG A 246 30.61 -2.85 -1.39
CA ARG A 246 31.76 -3.17 -2.26
C ARG A 246 31.39 -4.05 -3.46
N VAL A 247 30.24 -3.75 -4.07
CA VAL A 247 29.77 -4.45 -5.28
C VAL A 247 29.77 -3.48 -6.47
N PRO A 248 30.03 -3.97 -7.71
CA PRO A 248 29.97 -3.13 -8.89
C PRO A 248 28.53 -2.68 -9.20
N ASP A 249 28.39 -1.49 -9.79
CA ASP A 249 27.13 -0.87 -10.20
C ASP A 249 26.87 -1.00 -11.73
N ASP A 250 27.64 -1.84 -12.41
CA ASP A 250 27.47 -2.06 -13.85
C ASP A 250 26.06 -2.53 -14.21
N GLY A 251 25.45 -1.86 -15.17
CA GLY A 251 24.11 -2.17 -15.65
C GLY A 251 22.97 -1.79 -14.70
N VAL A 252 23.21 -0.91 -13.72
CA VAL A 252 22.17 -0.44 -12.77
C VAL A 252 21.77 0.99 -13.06
N ASP A 253 20.47 1.21 -13.29
CA ASP A 253 19.85 2.53 -13.47
C ASP A 253 18.97 2.85 -12.28
N VAL A 254 19.20 3.99 -11.62
CA VAL A 254 18.38 4.45 -10.50
C VAL A 254 17.44 5.54 -10.98
N LEU A 255 16.15 5.23 -11.08
CA LEU A 255 15.13 6.10 -11.67
C LEU A 255 14.52 7.09 -10.65
N GLY A 256 14.82 6.92 -9.36
CA GLY A 256 14.19 7.74 -8.33
C GLY A 256 12.71 7.41 -8.12
N PHE A 257 11.92 8.45 -7.80
CA PHE A 257 10.48 8.30 -7.61
C PHE A 257 9.77 8.51 -8.95
N LEU A 258 8.90 7.58 -9.31
CA LEU A 258 8.05 7.62 -10.49
C LEU A 258 6.60 7.92 -10.11
N SER A 259 5.87 8.56 -11.00
CA SER A 259 4.41 8.63 -10.94
C SER A 259 3.77 7.25 -11.13
N GLN A 260 2.47 7.13 -10.91
CA GLN A 260 1.74 5.87 -11.11
C GLN A 260 1.83 5.37 -12.56
N ASP A 261 1.67 6.29 -13.52
CA ASP A 261 1.70 5.96 -14.94
C ASP A 261 3.11 5.54 -15.38
N GLU A 262 4.14 6.26 -14.91
CA GLU A 262 5.54 5.91 -15.17
C GLU A 262 5.92 4.56 -14.54
N LEU A 263 5.45 4.29 -13.31
CA LEU A 263 5.67 2.99 -12.64
C LEU A 263 4.96 1.86 -13.39
N THR A 264 3.75 2.09 -13.87
CA THR A 264 3.00 1.12 -14.68
C THR A 264 3.73 0.83 -15.98
N ALA A 265 4.20 1.86 -16.69
CA ALA A 265 4.99 1.71 -17.91
C ALA A 265 6.29 0.94 -17.65
N GLU A 266 6.98 1.23 -16.53
CA GLU A 266 8.20 0.54 -16.13
C GLU A 266 7.94 -0.95 -15.85
N LEU A 267 6.86 -1.29 -15.12
CA LEU A 267 6.47 -2.67 -14.87
C LEU A 267 6.09 -3.40 -16.17
N LEU A 268 5.34 -2.75 -17.06
CA LEU A 268 4.96 -3.32 -18.36
C LEU A 268 6.19 -3.64 -19.25
N SER A 269 7.25 -2.86 -19.19
CA SER A 269 8.47 -3.07 -19.96
C SER A 269 9.46 -4.03 -19.31
N SER A 270 9.36 -4.29 -18.01
CA SER A 270 10.31 -5.12 -17.26
C SER A 270 10.10 -6.62 -17.48
N LYS A 271 11.17 -7.41 -17.59
CA LYS A 271 11.12 -8.88 -17.66
C LYS A 271 10.65 -9.52 -16.37
N ALA A 272 10.97 -8.92 -15.22
CA ALA A 272 10.54 -9.37 -13.90
C ALA A 272 10.62 -8.26 -12.86
N LEU A 273 9.74 -8.32 -11.86
CA LEU A 273 9.88 -7.59 -10.60
C LEU A 273 10.68 -8.45 -9.61
N VAL A 274 11.65 -7.82 -8.93
CA VAL A 274 12.40 -8.45 -7.83
C VAL A 274 12.08 -7.74 -6.52
N ALA A 275 11.47 -8.45 -5.56
CA ALA A 275 10.99 -7.91 -4.29
C ALA A 275 11.62 -8.66 -3.09
N PRO A 276 12.91 -8.40 -2.76
CA PRO A 276 13.67 -9.18 -1.78
C PRO A 276 13.51 -8.66 -0.35
N SER A 277 12.30 -8.28 0.06
CA SER A 277 12.03 -7.74 1.39
C SER A 277 12.40 -8.72 2.51
N LEU A 278 12.95 -8.18 3.61
CA LEU A 278 13.36 -8.97 4.78
C LEU A 278 12.19 -9.23 5.75
N GLY A 279 11.11 -8.48 5.63
CA GLY A 279 9.93 -8.58 6.48
C GLY A 279 9.20 -7.24 6.62
N GLY A 280 8.18 -7.19 7.50
CA GLY A 280 7.41 -5.97 7.76
C GLY A 280 6.52 -5.52 6.60
N GLU A 281 6.19 -6.42 5.69
CA GLU A 281 5.18 -6.22 4.66
C GLU A 281 3.83 -6.76 5.17
N SER A 282 2.80 -5.97 5.00
CA SER A 282 1.45 -6.39 5.37
C SER A 282 0.75 -7.15 4.24
N PHE A 283 0.86 -6.65 3.00
CA PHE A 283 0.14 -7.19 1.87
C PHE A 283 1.04 -7.42 0.63
N GLY A 284 1.94 -6.49 0.33
CA GLY A 284 2.79 -6.60 -0.86
C GLY A 284 2.18 -5.96 -2.11
N MET A 285 1.67 -4.74 -2.01
CA MET A 285 1.08 -4.01 -3.15
C MET A 285 1.97 -3.96 -4.40
N VAL A 286 3.30 -3.99 -4.23
CA VAL A 286 4.22 -4.00 -5.37
C VAL A 286 4.09 -5.28 -6.20
N LEU A 287 3.78 -6.41 -5.56
CA LEU A 287 3.56 -7.69 -6.24
C LEU A 287 2.28 -7.63 -7.08
N THR A 288 1.17 -7.16 -6.49
CA THR A 288 -0.12 -7.09 -7.20
C THR A 288 -0.06 -6.11 -8.37
N ARG A 289 0.71 -5.03 -8.27
CA ARG A 289 0.98 -4.12 -9.40
C ARG A 289 1.74 -4.81 -10.54
N ALA A 290 2.77 -5.59 -10.20
CA ALA A 290 3.49 -6.38 -11.20
C ALA A 290 2.56 -7.42 -11.85
N PHE A 291 1.72 -8.09 -11.05
CA PHE A 291 0.73 -9.03 -11.57
C PHE A 291 -0.24 -8.36 -12.56
N ALA A 292 -0.78 -7.19 -12.20
CA ALA A 292 -1.64 -6.42 -13.09
C ALA A 292 -0.99 -6.06 -14.43
N CYS A 293 0.33 -5.87 -14.43
CA CYS A 293 1.15 -5.62 -15.61
C CYS A 293 1.63 -6.91 -16.32
N ALA A 294 1.11 -8.08 -15.97
CA ALA A 294 1.60 -9.39 -16.44
C ALA A 294 3.12 -9.56 -16.23
N THR A 295 3.69 -8.92 -15.21
CA THR A 295 5.12 -8.99 -14.91
C THR A 295 5.36 -10.03 -13.82
N PRO A 296 6.04 -11.13 -14.12
CA PRO A 296 6.31 -12.18 -13.15
C PRO A 296 7.21 -11.66 -12.03
N VAL A 297 7.10 -12.26 -10.86
CA VAL A 297 7.73 -11.77 -9.64
C VAL A 297 8.68 -12.81 -9.05
N VAL A 298 9.86 -12.36 -8.64
CA VAL A 298 10.73 -13.10 -7.69
C VAL A 298 10.73 -12.31 -6.39
N ALA A 299 10.24 -12.92 -5.30
CA ALA A 299 10.09 -12.26 -4.02
C ALA A 299 10.58 -13.12 -2.86
N SER A 300 10.89 -12.48 -1.73
CA SER A 300 11.22 -13.21 -0.50
C SER A 300 10.01 -13.94 0.07
N ASP A 301 10.24 -15.14 0.63
CA ASP A 301 9.24 -15.95 1.32
C ASP A 301 8.95 -15.40 2.72
N ILE A 302 8.21 -14.29 2.79
CA ILE A 302 7.79 -13.62 4.02
C ILE A 302 6.26 -13.65 4.14
N SER A 303 5.75 -13.54 5.36
CA SER A 303 4.31 -13.65 5.65
C SER A 303 3.44 -12.72 4.81
N GLY A 304 3.86 -11.46 4.64
CA GLY A 304 3.11 -10.47 3.84
C GLY A 304 3.08 -10.75 2.34
N TYR A 305 3.98 -11.60 1.83
CA TYR A 305 4.02 -11.96 0.41
C TYR A 305 3.36 -13.32 0.13
N ARG A 306 3.43 -14.27 1.08
CA ARG A 306 2.80 -15.61 0.93
C ARG A 306 1.31 -15.55 0.66
N GLY A 307 0.60 -14.59 1.27
CA GLY A 307 -0.84 -14.44 1.08
C GLY A 307 -1.25 -13.91 -0.30
N VAL A 308 -0.31 -13.33 -1.03
CA VAL A 308 -0.54 -12.71 -2.35
C VAL A 308 0.09 -13.54 -3.47
N MET A 309 1.25 -14.16 -3.19
CA MET A 309 2.01 -14.92 -4.17
C MET A 309 1.45 -16.32 -4.33
N GLU A 310 1.03 -16.66 -5.54
CA GLU A 310 0.73 -18.02 -5.94
C GLU A 310 1.87 -18.59 -6.82
N PRO A 311 2.12 -19.92 -6.78
CA PRO A 311 3.22 -20.54 -7.55
C PRO A 311 3.18 -20.26 -9.06
N GLN A 312 1.99 -20.04 -9.62
CA GLN A 312 1.78 -19.72 -11.02
C GLN A 312 2.01 -18.24 -11.36
N ALA A 313 2.14 -17.34 -10.37
CA ALA A 313 2.35 -15.91 -10.58
C ALA A 313 3.81 -15.45 -10.34
N GLY A 314 4.66 -16.31 -9.80
CA GLY A 314 6.05 -15.97 -9.52
C GLY A 314 6.79 -17.03 -8.73
N ARG A 315 7.90 -16.62 -8.10
CA ARG A 315 8.75 -17.48 -7.28
C ARG A 315 9.02 -16.84 -5.93
N LEU A 316 8.92 -17.64 -4.87
CA LEU A 316 9.37 -17.25 -3.52
C LEU A 316 10.74 -17.84 -3.24
N VAL A 317 11.62 -17.04 -2.66
CA VAL A 317 12.98 -17.44 -2.23
C VAL A 317 13.19 -17.14 -0.75
N PRO A 318 14.09 -17.84 -0.05
CA PRO A 318 14.41 -17.52 1.34
C PRO A 318 14.79 -16.04 1.49
N PRO A 319 14.30 -15.32 2.52
CA PRO A 319 14.73 -13.94 2.77
C PRO A 319 16.22 -13.93 3.17
N ASP A 320 16.90 -12.80 2.90
CA ASP A 320 18.32 -12.58 3.19
C ASP A 320 19.27 -13.59 2.53
N ASP A 321 18.86 -14.21 1.43
CA ASP A 321 19.70 -15.14 0.64
C ASP A 321 19.97 -14.60 -0.77
N PRO A 322 21.10 -13.88 -0.98
CA PRO A 322 21.46 -13.36 -2.30
C PRO A 322 21.70 -14.45 -3.35
N ARG A 323 22.14 -15.67 -2.94
CA ARG A 323 22.41 -16.77 -3.87
C ARG A 323 21.09 -17.37 -4.41
N ALA A 324 20.18 -17.70 -3.50
CA ALA A 324 18.86 -18.18 -3.89
C ALA A 324 18.12 -17.16 -4.75
N LEU A 325 18.24 -15.87 -4.42
CA LEU A 325 17.68 -14.78 -5.21
C LEU A 325 18.27 -14.73 -6.62
N ALA A 326 19.60 -14.78 -6.74
CA ALA A 326 20.29 -14.76 -8.04
C ALA A 326 19.87 -15.94 -8.90
N GLU A 327 19.85 -17.16 -8.33
CA GLU A 327 19.46 -18.37 -9.07
C GLU A 327 18.03 -18.28 -9.59
N ALA A 328 17.07 -17.88 -8.74
CA ALA A 328 15.68 -17.74 -9.14
C ALA A 328 15.45 -16.68 -10.24
N VAL A 329 16.17 -15.54 -10.14
CA VAL A 329 16.09 -14.49 -11.16
C VAL A 329 16.71 -14.95 -12.48
N VAL A 330 17.89 -15.57 -12.45
CA VAL A 330 18.56 -16.07 -13.66
C VAL A 330 17.72 -17.14 -14.34
N THR A 331 17.24 -18.14 -13.59
CA THR A 331 16.36 -19.19 -14.15
C THR A 331 15.11 -18.60 -14.82
N LEU A 332 14.52 -17.56 -14.21
CA LEU A 332 13.37 -16.87 -14.80
C LEU A 332 13.74 -16.10 -16.08
N LEU A 333 14.93 -15.52 -16.14
CA LEU A 333 15.39 -14.76 -17.31
C LEU A 333 15.78 -15.65 -18.49
N GLU A 334 16.31 -16.84 -18.23
CA GLU A 334 16.73 -17.83 -19.23
C GLU A 334 15.55 -18.49 -19.95
N ASP A 335 14.38 -18.62 -19.30
CA ASP A 335 13.18 -19.27 -19.86
C ASP A 335 12.09 -18.25 -20.21
N GLU A 336 12.07 -17.81 -21.48
CA GLU A 336 11.09 -16.83 -21.96
C GLU A 336 9.65 -17.39 -21.95
N ALA A 337 9.47 -18.66 -22.25
CA ALA A 337 8.14 -19.28 -22.29
C ALA A 337 7.56 -19.36 -20.87
N ALA A 338 8.34 -19.88 -19.90
CA ALA A 338 7.91 -19.93 -18.50
C ALA A 338 7.66 -18.51 -17.94
N ARG A 339 8.47 -17.53 -18.31
CA ARG A 339 8.27 -16.13 -17.91
C ARG A 339 6.96 -15.56 -18.46
N ALA A 340 6.63 -15.83 -19.70
CA ALA A 340 5.38 -15.41 -20.32
C ALA A 340 4.16 -16.09 -19.66
N ASP A 341 4.27 -17.38 -19.37
CA ASP A 341 3.19 -18.14 -18.68
C ASP A 341 2.94 -17.59 -17.28
N LEU A 342 3.99 -17.37 -16.48
CA LEU A 342 3.88 -16.76 -15.16
C LEU A 342 3.25 -15.37 -15.24
N GLY A 343 3.65 -14.56 -16.21
CA GLY A 343 3.09 -13.22 -16.39
C GLY A 343 1.59 -13.26 -16.71
N ARG A 344 1.16 -14.16 -17.60
CA ARG A 344 -0.27 -14.34 -17.92
C ARG A 344 -1.07 -14.79 -16.70
N ALA A 345 -0.58 -15.80 -15.99
CA ALA A 345 -1.25 -16.28 -14.78
C ALA A 345 -1.30 -15.22 -13.66
N ALA A 346 -0.23 -14.44 -13.50
CA ALA A 346 -0.20 -13.32 -12.57
C ALA A 346 -1.27 -12.27 -12.89
N ARG A 347 -1.45 -11.94 -14.17
CA ARG A 347 -2.49 -10.98 -14.58
C ARG A 347 -3.90 -11.49 -14.33
N VAL A 348 -4.18 -12.77 -14.63
CA VAL A 348 -5.47 -13.38 -14.30
C VAL A 348 -5.73 -13.30 -12.80
N LEU A 349 -4.75 -13.65 -11.98
CA LEU A 349 -4.85 -13.53 -10.52
C LEU A 349 -5.15 -12.08 -10.08
N ALA A 350 -4.51 -11.09 -10.70
CA ALA A 350 -4.76 -9.68 -10.40
C ALA A 350 -6.19 -9.26 -10.77
N GLN A 351 -6.67 -9.68 -11.93
CA GLN A 351 -8.02 -9.38 -12.39
C GLN A 351 -9.11 -10.00 -11.51
N GLU A 352 -8.92 -11.26 -11.12
CA GLU A 352 -9.92 -12.00 -10.34
C GLU A 352 -9.98 -11.58 -8.86
N ARG A 353 -8.82 -11.28 -8.25
CA ARG A 353 -8.76 -11.09 -6.79
C ARG A 353 -8.42 -9.67 -6.35
N TYR A 354 -7.74 -8.89 -7.20
CA TYR A 354 -7.18 -7.61 -6.81
C TYR A 354 -7.67 -6.42 -7.63
N SER A 355 -8.58 -6.62 -8.58
CA SER A 355 -9.16 -5.52 -9.35
C SER A 355 -9.98 -4.61 -8.45
N TRP A 356 -9.85 -3.30 -8.63
CA TRP A 356 -10.67 -2.33 -7.93
C TRP A 356 -12.16 -2.47 -8.22
N GLU A 357 -12.52 -2.95 -9.41
CA GLU A 357 -13.90 -3.22 -9.79
C GLU A 357 -14.54 -4.26 -8.86
N GLY A 358 -13.91 -5.44 -8.69
CA GLY A 358 -14.42 -6.49 -7.82
C GLY A 358 -14.42 -6.09 -6.34
N ILE A 359 -13.37 -5.38 -5.89
CA ILE A 359 -13.26 -4.90 -4.52
C ILE A 359 -14.31 -3.84 -4.20
N ALA A 360 -14.53 -2.87 -5.10
CA ALA A 360 -15.55 -1.84 -4.90
C ALA A 360 -16.96 -2.43 -4.87
N GLN A 361 -17.23 -3.42 -5.72
CA GLN A 361 -18.51 -4.15 -5.69
C GLN A 361 -18.73 -4.82 -4.32
N ARG A 362 -17.72 -5.50 -3.79
CA ARG A 362 -17.80 -6.13 -2.46
C ARG A 362 -18.00 -5.10 -1.34
N LEU A 363 -17.30 -3.96 -1.41
CA LEU A 363 -17.49 -2.87 -0.45
C LEU A 363 -18.88 -2.26 -0.54
N SER A 364 -19.43 -2.08 -1.75
CA SER A 364 -20.80 -1.58 -1.96
C SER A 364 -21.83 -2.50 -1.28
N GLU A 365 -21.74 -3.81 -1.48
CA GLU A 365 -22.62 -4.79 -0.85
C GLU A 365 -22.58 -4.71 0.69
N ILE A 366 -21.38 -4.57 1.26
CA ILE A 366 -21.20 -4.41 2.71
C ILE A 366 -21.85 -3.12 3.19
N TYR A 367 -21.64 -2.00 2.49
CA TYR A 367 -22.19 -0.70 2.88
C TYR A 367 -23.73 -0.69 2.80
N GLU A 368 -24.29 -1.21 1.73
CA GLU A 368 -25.74 -1.31 1.54
C GLU A 368 -26.38 -2.16 2.66
N GLY A 369 -25.80 -3.34 2.93
CA GLY A 369 -26.31 -4.21 3.99
C GLY A 369 -26.26 -3.57 5.39
N ILE A 370 -25.25 -2.74 5.67
CA ILE A 370 -25.10 -2.05 6.95
C ILE A 370 -26.07 -0.85 7.03
N VAL A 371 -26.22 -0.08 5.95
CA VAL A 371 -27.11 1.10 5.94
C VAL A 371 -28.58 0.67 6.00
N GLU A 372 -28.97 -0.44 5.37
CA GLU A 372 -30.32 -0.99 5.42
C GLU A 372 -30.69 -1.60 6.78
N SER A 373 -29.70 -2.14 7.50
CA SER A 373 -29.89 -2.79 8.81
C SER A 373 -28.87 -2.28 9.83
N PRO A 374 -28.92 -0.99 10.20
CA PRO A 374 -27.97 -0.43 11.15
C PRO A 374 -28.13 -1.08 12.52
N LYS A 375 -27.01 -1.44 13.17
CA LYS A 375 -27.05 -1.81 14.59
C LYS A 375 -27.68 -0.65 15.37
N ALA A 376 -28.65 -0.97 16.24
CA ALA A 376 -29.24 0.04 17.10
C ALA A 376 -28.10 0.66 17.96
N PHE A 377 -27.76 1.91 17.70
CA PHE A 377 -26.86 2.65 18.57
C PHE A 377 -27.55 2.81 19.93
N ALA A 378 -27.03 2.14 20.97
CA ALA A 378 -27.44 2.42 22.32
C ALA A 378 -27.16 3.90 22.60
N ALA A 379 -28.23 4.65 22.89
CA ALA A 379 -28.23 6.07 23.17
C ALA A 379 -27.45 6.40 24.45
#